data_40f747e66428a3a5210db4d7358d6bbb
#
_entry.id   40f747e66428a3a5210db4d7358d6bbb
#
_cell.length_a   1.000
_cell.length_b   1.000
_cell.length_c   1.000
_cell.angle_alpha   90.00
_cell.angle_beta   90.00
_cell.angle_gamma   90.00
#
_symmetry.space_group_name_H-M   'P 1'
#
loop_
_entity.id
_entity.type
_entity.pdbx_description
1 polymer ?
#
loop_
_entity_poly.entity_id
_entity_poly.type
_entity_poly.pdbx_seq_one_letter_code
_entity_poly.pdbx_strand_id
1 'polypeptide(L)'
;MNTTYTTMNSRKYILFALLLSSTMVCAQHRKAKPIARKNVRNAATANPMNARQQENFNAMLPNTQSIFVVDSTIVDKNRVVETIPLSPKYGKFVSYNSFFDTDTQPNQYVFINGFANKCYYTELSKDSVQHLYTRNKLGDGWGEPHRISEIDSKLKHISYPFLSSDGQTLYVSGIADDGLGKRDIYVAKYNADEGTYFEPENIGLPFNSHDDDFIYVESDAERFAWFATTRRQPEGKACVYAFAMPEQRTNYNADEMSESRLKSLASLIRIRDTWPTPEIRERAQKELNAIKEEANTRVAATDKVNFVVNDDVVYTDIKSFRSDATRQMYYEVMRLQNDSKNKQRTLNTLREKYHNTADNNRTALTRDILQLEQQLDEARQQLKRLEAQLRTAENKLIKK
;
A
#
# COMPACT_ATOMS: atom_id res chain seq x y z
N MET A 1 29.46 -74.27 -26.15
CA MET A 1 30.78 -74.60 -25.53
C MET A 1 30.78 -73.98 -24.17
N ASN A 2 30.82 -74.88 -23.20
CA ASN A 2 31.30 -74.78 -21.81
C ASN A 2 30.74 -73.64 -20.87
N THR A 3 29.81 -74.01 -20.03
CA THR A 3 29.94 -74.78 -18.76
C THR A 3 30.93 -74.14 -17.77
N THR A 4 30.50 -73.77 -16.60
CA THR A 4 30.68 -74.43 -15.31
C THR A 4 30.19 -73.45 -14.19
N TYR A 5 29.20 -73.77 -13.43
CA TYR A 5 29.11 -74.44 -12.11
C TYR A 5 30.20 -73.97 -11.09
N THR A 6 29.84 -73.54 -9.93
CA THR A 6 29.72 -74.21 -8.61
C THR A 6 29.84 -73.13 -7.52
N THR A 7 29.37 -73.14 -6.34
CA THR A 7 28.66 -74.01 -5.42
C THR A 7 28.32 -73.17 -4.18
N MET A 8 27.18 -73.32 -3.71
CA MET A 8 26.67 -73.55 -2.38
C MET A 8 27.68 -73.67 -1.22
N ASN A 9 27.47 -72.92 -0.15
CA ASN A 9 27.66 -73.47 1.19
C ASN A 9 26.70 -72.88 2.22
N SER A 10 26.00 -73.79 2.81
CA SER A 10 25.06 -73.71 3.93
C SER A 10 25.79 -73.76 5.27
N ARG A 11 25.13 -73.33 6.30
CA ARG A 11 25.18 -73.61 7.76
C ARG A 11 25.34 -72.35 8.57
N LYS A 12 24.57 -72.08 9.65
CA LYS A 12 23.93 -72.97 10.64
C LYS A 12 22.82 -72.17 11.33
N TYR A 13 21.75 -72.89 11.63
CA TYR A 13 20.72 -72.56 12.64
C TYR A 13 21.33 -72.52 14.03
N ILE A 14 20.96 -71.51 14.81
CA ILE A 14 20.91 -71.66 16.28
C ILE A 14 19.56 -71.10 16.73
N LEU A 15 18.71 -72.07 17.11
CA LEU A 15 17.53 -71.83 17.93
C LEU A 15 17.99 -71.35 19.32
N PHE A 16 17.43 -70.23 19.77
CA PHE A 16 17.32 -69.98 21.20
C PHE A 16 15.85 -69.62 21.50
N ALA A 17 15.19 -70.61 22.00
CA ALA A 17 13.90 -70.44 22.63
C ALA A 17 14.16 -69.94 24.07
N LEU A 18 13.61 -68.79 24.40
CA LEU A 18 13.41 -68.40 25.79
C LEU A 18 12.01 -67.90 26.03
N LEU A 19 11.38 -68.69 26.84
CA LEU A 19 10.11 -68.36 27.48
C LEU A 19 10.20 -67.06 28.23
N LEU A 20 9.19 -66.37 28.30
CA LEU A 20 8.45 -65.94 29.20
C LEU A 20 7.72 -64.86 29.52
N SER A 21 6.69 -64.90 30.04
CA SER A 21 5.84 -64.05 30.89
C SER A 21 5.06 -62.92 30.23
N SER A 22 3.89 -63.25 29.92
CA SER A 22 2.74 -62.31 29.77
C SER A 22 2.57 -61.45 31.02
N THR A 23 2.92 -60.18 30.91
CA THR A 23 2.29 -59.15 31.72
C THR A 23 1.31 -58.37 30.86
N MET A 24 0.05 -58.64 30.99
CA MET A 24 -1.02 -57.80 30.49
C MET A 24 -0.88 -56.43 31.19
N VAL A 25 -0.30 -55.46 30.47
CA VAL A 25 -0.48 -54.07 30.81
C VAL A 25 -1.77 -53.64 30.11
N CYS A 26 -2.82 -53.56 30.88
CA CYS A 26 -4.07 -52.92 30.47
C CYS A 26 -3.76 -51.45 30.15
N ALA A 27 -3.52 -51.17 28.87
CA ALA A 27 -3.51 -49.81 28.38
C ALA A 27 -4.93 -49.26 28.42
N GLN A 28 -5.27 -48.62 29.54
CA GLN A 28 -6.45 -47.77 29.59
C GLN A 28 -6.37 -46.72 28.47
N HIS A 29 -7.17 -46.96 27.44
CA HIS A 29 -7.50 -45.93 26.46
C HIS A 29 -8.19 -44.77 27.20
N ARG A 30 -7.41 -43.80 27.67
CA ARG A 30 -7.95 -42.49 28.00
C ARG A 30 -8.50 -41.93 26.69
N LYS A 31 -9.80 -42.01 26.50
CA LYS A 31 -10.52 -41.22 25.49
C LYS A 31 -10.13 -39.76 25.71
N ALA A 32 -9.28 -39.23 24.83
CA ALA A 32 -9.06 -37.82 24.78
C ALA A 32 -10.40 -37.13 24.57
N LYS A 33 -10.81 -36.34 25.55
CA LYS A 33 -11.99 -35.48 25.39
C LYS A 33 -11.77 -34.63 24.14
N PRO A 34 -12.75 -34.53 23.23
CA PRO A 34 -12.64 -33.65 22.10
C PRO A 34 -12.42 -32.23 22.66
N ILE A 35 -11.27 -31.63 22.34
CA ILE A 35 -11.05 -30.20 22.56
C ILE A 35 -12.14 -29.52 21.75
N ALA A 36 -13.14 -28.99 22.43
CA ALA A 36 -14.12 -28.15 21.82
C ALA A 36 -13.36 -27.01 21.16
N ARG A 37 -13.26 -27.02 19.83
CA ARG A 37 -12.88 -25.87 19.04
C ARG A 37 -13.86 -24.77 19.45
N LYS A 38 -13.40 -23.86 20.32
CA LYS A 38 -14.07 -22.59 20.50
C LYS A 38 -14.12 -21.95 19.13
N ASN A 39 -15.27 -22.07 18.50
CA ASN A 39 -15.62 -21.20 17.37
C ASN A 39 -15.57 -19.79 17.93
N VAL A 40 -14.44 -19.10 17.69
CA VAL A 40 -14.37 -17.66 17.83
C VAL A 40 -15.16 -17.07 16.67
N ARG A 41 -16.48 -17.18 16.77
CA ARG A 41 -17.43 -16.37 16.02
C ARG A 41 -17.73 -15.13 16.87
N ASN A 42 -16.76 -14.28 17.01
CA ASN A 42 -17.02 -12.86 17.23
C ASN A 42 -16.85 -12.16 15.88
N ALA A 43 -17.66 -12.53 14.90
CA ALA A 43 -18.04 -11.58 13.89
C ALA A 43 -18.79 -10.48 14.66
N ALA A 44 -18.24 -9.29 14.70
CA ALA A 44 -18.98 -8.12 15.14
C ALA A 44 -20.33 -8.18 14.39
N THR A 45 -21.44 -8.18 15.13
CA THR A 45 -22.77 -8.11 14.55
C THR A 45 -22.82 -6.78 13.83
N ALA A 46 -22.67 -6.81 12.51
CA ALA A 46 -22.78 -5.64 11.68
C ALA A 46 -24.14 -5.01 11.97
N ASN A 47 -24.17 -3.71 12.26
CA ASN A 47 -25.43 -3.01 12.36
C ASN A 47 -26.16 -3.17 11.03
N PRO A 48 -27.45 -3.58 11.04
CA PRO A 48 -28.19 -3.76 9.80
C PRO A 48 -28.24 -2.43 9.03
N MET A 49 -28.19 -2.51 7.71
CA MET A 49 -28.39 -1.34 6.84
C MET A 49 -29.74 -0.69 7.17
N ASN A 50 -29.77 0.63 7.24
CA ASN A 50 -31.00 1.38 7.33
C ASN A 50 -31.76 1.32 5.97
N ALA A 51 -33.03 1.79 5.93
CA ALA A 51 -33.87 1.70 4.75
C ALA A 51 -33.23 2.35 3.52
N ARG A 52 -32.60 3.53 3.66
CA ARG A 52 -31.93 4.25 2.57
C ARG A 52 -30.72 3.48 2.06
N GLN A 53 -29.88 2.98 2.95
CA GLN A 53 -28.72 2.17 2.58
C GLN A 53 -29.13 0.90 1.84
N GLN A 54 -30.23 0.27 2.26
CA GLN A 54 -30.78 -0.89 1.56
C GLN A 54 -31.31 -0.55 0.18
N GLU A 55 -31.95 0.61 0.03
CA GLU A 55 -32.41 1.14 -1.27
C GLU A 55 -31.22 1.40 -2.19
N ASN A 56 -30.19 2.10 -1.72
CA ASN A 56 -28.95 2.36 -2.45
C ASN A 56 -28.29 1.05 -2.89
N PHE A 57 -28.16 0.07 -1.98
CA PHE A 57 -27.60 -1.24 -2.30
C PHE A 57 -28.39 -1.94 -3.43
N ASN A 58 -29.72 -1.96 -3.32
CA ASN A 58 -30.57 -2.57 -4.34
C ASN A 58 -30.49 -1.87 -5.70
N ALA A 59 -30.32 -0.54 -5.69
CA ALA A 59 -30.14 0.25 -6.92
C ALA A 59 -28.78 -0.04 -7.59
N MET A 60 -27.72 -0.24 -6.80
CA MET A 60 -26.37 -0.56 -7.29
C MET A 60 -26.22 -2.02 -7.72
N LEU A 61 -27.02 -2.93 -7.15
CA LEU A 61 -26.85 -4.37 -7.32
C LEU A 61 -26.80 -4.85 -8.78
N PRO A 62 -27.66 -4.39 -9.71
CA PRO A 62 -27.59 -4.79 -11.11
C PRO A 62 -26.29 -4.36 -11.81
N ASN A 63 -25.64 -3.30 -11.29
CA ASN A 63 -24.41 -2.74 -11.83
C ASN A 63 -23.16 -3.25 -11.10
N THR A 64 -23.26 -4.38 -10.38
CA THR A 64 -22.11 -4.97 -9.67
C THR A 64 -20.99 -5.27 -10.65
N GLN A 65 -19.83 -4.63 -10.44
CA GLN A 65 -18.66 -4.81 -11.29
C GLN A 65 -18.09 -6.22 -11.13
N SER A 66 -17.78 -6.85 -12.25
CA SER A 66 -17.05 -8.13 -12.27
C SER A 66 -15.59 -7.87 -12.00
N ILE A 67 -15.10 -8.41 -10.89
CA ILE A 67 -13.68 -8.32 -10.51
C ILE A 67 -13.11 -9.72 -10.26
N PHE A 68 -11.81 -9.84 -10.41
CA PHE A 68 -11.07 -11.06 -10.05
C PHE A 68 -10.19 -10.76 -8.83
N VAL A 69 -10.65 -11.14 -7.65
CA VAL A 69 -9.87 -11.02 -6.40
C VAL A 69 -8.81 -12.12 -6.37
N VAL A 70 -7.54 -11.70 -6.45
CA VAL A 70 -6.38 -12.61 -6.47
C VAL A 70 -5.96 -12.98 -5.05
N ASP A 71 -5.96 -12.00 -4.14
CA ASP A 71 -5.50 -12.17 -2.76
C ASP A 71 -6.26 -11.28 -1.79
N SER A 72 -6.20 -11.62 -0.51
CA SER A 72 -6.76 -10.80 0.57
C SER A 72 -5.93 -10.95 1.84
N THR A 73 -5.63 -9.83 2.50
CA THR A 73 -4.82 -9.79 3.70
C THR A 73 -5.52 -9.01 4.80
N ILE A 74 -5.59 -9.57 6.02
CA ILE A 74 -6.15 -8.89 7.20
C ILE A 74 -5.01 -8.21 7.94
N VAL A 75 -5.16 -6.91 8.18
CA VAL A 75 -4.15 -6.06 8.81
C VAL A 75 -4.78 -5.14 9.87
N ASP A 76 -3.96 -4.47 10.66
CA ASP A 76 -4.42 -3.36 11.48
C ASP A 76 -4.92 -2.22 10.59
N LYS A 77 -6.09 -1.65 10.92
CA LYS A 77 -6.76 -0.64 10.09
C LYS A 77 -5.88 0.58 9.80
N ASN A 78 -5.07 0.99 10.77
CA ASN A 78 -4.15 2.13 10.65
C ASN A 78 -2.84 1.79 9.92
N ARG A 79 -2.62 0.52 9.53
CA ARG A 79 -1.44 0.06 8.80
C ARG A 79 -1.74 -0.39 7.36
N VAL A 80 -2.94 -0.15 6.88
CA VAL A 80 -3.38 -0.58 5.54
C VAL A 80 -2.44 -0.04 4.45
N VAL A 81 -2.09 1.24 4.51
CA VAL A 81 -1.22 1.89 3.51
C VAL A 81 0.13 1.21 3.37
N GLU A 82 0.71 0.73 4.49
CA GLU A 82 2.01 0.06 4.51
C GLU A 82 2.00 -1.31 3.81
N THR A 83 0.82 -1.90 3.65
CA THR A 83 0.66 -3.24 3.08
C THR A 83 0.40 -3.25 1.58
N ILE A 84 0.11 -2.09 1.00
CA ILE A 84 -0.14 -1.96 -0.43
C ILE A 84 1.20 -1.78 -1.17
N PRO A 85 1.57 -2.70 -2.07
CA PRO A 85 2.88 -2.67 -2.73
C PRO A 85 2.90 -1.67 -3.90
N LEU A 86 2.46 -0.42 -3.65
CA LEU A 86 2.39 0.62 -4.67
C LEU A 86 3.80 1.01 -5.16
N SER A 87 4.00 0.98 -6.48
CA SER A 87 5.25 1.45 -7.07
C SER A 87 5.35 2.99 -7.01
N PRO A 88 6.51 3.56 -6.67
CA PRO A 88 6.72 5.01 -6.65
C PRO A 88 6.38 5.74 -7.95
N LYS A 89 6.38 5.03 -9.08
CA LYS A 89 5.94 5.60 -10.37
C LYS A 89 4.48 6.02 -10.40
N TYR A 90 3.64 5.42 -9.54
CA TYR A 90 2.23 5.78 -9.38
C TYR A 90 2.01 6.79 -8.27
N GLY A 91 3.00 6.97 -7.40
CA GLY A 91 2.96 7.86 -6.26
C GLY A 91 3.29 7.16 -4.95
N LYS A 92 3.11 7.87 -3.86
CA LYS A 92 3.34 7.34 -2.51
C LYS A 92 2.44 8.02 -1.50
N PHE A 93 2.11 7.29 -0.47
CA PHE A 93 1.51 7.83 0.74
C PHE A 93 2.61 8.19 1.75
N VAL A 94 2.49 9.34 2.37
CA VAL A 94 3.35 9.80 3.46
C VAL A 94 2.46 10.15 4.63
N SER A 95 2.87 9.85 5.86
CA SER A 95 2.13 10.29 7.05
C SER A 95 1.95 11.81 7.00
N TYR A 96 0.74 12.29 7.30
CA TYR A 96 0.43 13.72 7.38
C TYR A 96 1.40 14.43 8.32
N ASN A 97 1.60 13.86 9.50
CA ASN A 97 2.48 14.42 10.52
C ASN A 97 3.94 14.53 10.05
N SER A 98 4.44 13.52 9.32
CA SER A 98 5.79 13.60 8.73
C SER A 98 5.90 14.58 7.57
N PHE A 99 4.81 14.80 6.83
CA PHE A 99 4.82 15.71 5.67
C PHE A 99 4.79 17.19 6.09
N PHE A 100 4.03 17.50 7.15
CA PHE A 100 3.82 18.87 7.65
C PHE A 100 4.64 19.21 8.90
N ASP A 101 5.49 18.28 9.38
CA ASP A 101 6.27 18.43 10.61
C ASP A 101 5.38 18.79 11.83
N THR A 102 4.34 18.01 12.05
CA THR A 102 3.33 18.19 13.11
C THR A 102 2.96 16.86 13.74
N ASP A 103 2.25 16.87 14.85
CA ASP A 103 1.67 15.72 15.52
C ASP A 103 0.13 15.76 15.64
N THR A 104 -0.50 16.69 14.93
CA THR A 104 -1.92 17.04 15.09
C THR A 104 -2.91 16.07 14.44
N GLN A 105 -2.48 15.30 13.43
CA GLN A 105 -3.37 14.43 12.67
C GLN A 105 -2.81 12.99 12.53
N PRO A 106 -2.81 12.21 13.59
CA PRO A 106 -2.37 10.82 13.55
C PRO A 106 -3.26 10.00 12.61
N ASN A 107 -2.66 9.05 11.89
CA ASN A 107 -3.33 8.15 10.95
C ASN A 107 -3.93 8.82 9.70
N GLN A 108 -3.57 10.05 9.40
CA GLN A 108 -3.85 10.72 8.14
C GLN A 108 -2.65 10.60 7.20
N TYR A 109 -2.92 10.61 5.91
CA TYR A 109 -1.90 10.46 4.88
C TYR A 109 -2.00 11.55 3.83
N VAL A 110 -0.84 11.97 3.34
CA VAL A 110 -0.67 12.79 2.15
C VAL A 110 -0.32 11.86 1.00
N PHE A 111 -1.06 11.90 -0.08
CA PHE A 111 -0.69 11.23 -1.31
C PHE A 111 0.13 12.18 -2.18
N ILE A 112 1.29 11.74 -2.62
CA ILE A 112 2.15 12.44 -3.57
C ILE A 112 2.15 11.64 -4.86
N ASN A 113 1.79 12.27 -5.97
CA ASN A 113 1.72 11.60 -7.28
C ASN A 113 3.08 11.11 -7.79
N GLY A 114 3.09 10.24 -8.79
CA GLY A 114 4.29 9.61 -9.33
C GLY A 114 5.34 10.60 -9.87
N PHE A 115 4.94 11.77 -10.36
CA PHE A 115 5.84 12.84 -10.79
C PHE A 115 6.40 13.67 -9.63
N ALA A 116 5.93 13.41 -8.40
CA ALA A 116 6.29 14.15 -7.19
C ALA A 116 6.09 15.68 -7.30
N ASN A 117 5.17 16.12 -8.16
CA ASN A 117 4.88 17.54 -8.43
C ASN A 117 3.52 17.99 -7.90
N LYS A 118 2.68 17.05 -7.40
CA LYS A 118 1.37 17.35 -6.85
C LYS A 118 1.09 16.45 -5.65
N CYS A 119 0.50 17.00 -4.62
CA CYS A 119 0.05 16.21 -3.48
C CYS A 119 -1.42 16.49 -3.16
N TYR A 120 -2.06 15.50 -2.50
CA TYR A 120 -3.44 15.54 -2.04
C TYR A 120 -3.49 15.10 -0.58
N TYR A 121 -4.27 15.79 0.23
CA TYR A 121 -4.40 15.49 1.64
C TYR A 121 -5.70 16.06 2.19
N THR A 122 -6.10 15.56 3.35
CA THR A 122 -7.24 16.11 4.07
C THR A 122 -6.78 16.81 5.33
N GLU A 123 -7.44 17.90 5.68
CA GLU A 123 -7.16 18.69 6.88
C GLU A 123 -8.44 18.96 7.65
N LEU A 124 -8.36 18.78 8.95
CA LEU A 124 -9.46 19.06 9.86
C LEU A 124 -9.53 20.56 10.12
N SER A 125 -10.62 21.18 9.72
CA SER A 125 -10.87 22.60 9.98
C SER A 125 -11.32 22.86 11.42
N LYS A 126 -11.39 24.12 11.82
CA LYS A 126 -11.75 24.54 13.19
C LYS A 126 -13.16 24.10 13.62
N ASP A 127 -14.05 23.89 12.66
CA ASP A 127 -15.42 23.37 12.85
C ASP A 127 -15.50 21.84 12.88
N SER A 128 -14.34 21.15 12.94
CA SER A 128 -14.22 19.70 12.93
C SER A 128 -14.70 19.03 11.63
N VAL A 129 -14.70 19.77 10.54
CA VAL A 129 -14.97 19.23 9.18
C VAL A 129 -13.65 18.96 8.49
N GLN A 130 -13.53 17.78 7.87
CA GLN A 130 -12.38 17.44 7.03
C GLN A 130 -12.60 17.96 5.62
N HIS A 131 -11.64 18.73 5.13
CA HIS A 131 -11.61 19.25 3.77
C HIS A 131 -10.47 18.65 2.97
N LEU A 132 -10.71 18.47 1.67
CA LEU A 132 -9.71 17.94 0.75
C LEU A 132 -8.93 19.08 0.10
N TYR A 133 -7.61 18.97 0.16
CA TYR A 133 -6.68 19.95 -0.42
C TYR A 133 -5.72 19.30 -1.40
N THR A 134 -5.24 20.12 -2.33
CA THR A 134 -4.11 19.81 -3.19
C THR A 134 -3.08 20.93 -3.13
N ARG A 135 -1.80 20.58 -3.35
CA ARG A 135 -0.71 21.53 -3.55
C ARG A 135 0.13 21.11 -4.74
N ASN A 136 0.61 22.09 -5.48
CA ASN A 136 1.60 21.88 -6.52
C ASN A 136 3.01 22.10 -5.95
N LYS A 137 3.98 21.36 -6.47
CA LYS A 137 5.39 21.56 -6.15
C LYS A 137 5.86 22.83 -6.84
N LEU A 138 6.45 23.76 -6.10
CA LEU A 138 7.03 25.00 -6.59
C LEU A 138 8.51 25.03 -6.16
N GLY A 139 9.41 24.75 -7.11
CA GLY A 139 10.83 24.61 -6.80
C GLY A 139 11.07 23.49 -5.77
N ASP A 140 11.70 23.82 -4.66
CA ASP A 140 11.99 22.87 -3.58
C ASP A 140 10.87 22.75 -2.54
N GLY A 141 9.87 23.66 -2.56
CA GLY A 141 8.76 23.71 -1.63
C GLY A 141 7.43 23.26 -2.23
N TRP A 142 6.41 23.24 -1.38
CA TRP A 142 5.01 23.07 -1.77
C TRP A 142 4.34 24.44 -1.78
N GLY A 143 3.58 24.71 -2.86
CA GLY A 143 2.80 25.95 -2.98
C GLY A 143 1.64 26.03 -1.99
N GLU A 144 0.86 27.09 -2.11
CA GLU A 144 -0.33 27.30 -1.27
C GLU A 144 -1.34 26.17 -1.42
N PRO A 145 -2.06 25.83 -0.34
CA PRO A 145 -3.12 24.84 -0.39
C PRO A 145 -4.29 25.33 -1.24
N HIS A 146 -4.76 24.46 -2.11
CA HIS A 146 -5.97 24.68 -2.90
C HIS A 146 -7.03 23.68 -2.48
N ARG A 147 -8.17 24.18 -1.98
CA ARG A 147 -9.29 23.35 -1.54
C ARG A 147 -10.04 22.82 -2.76
N ILE A 148 -10.41 21.54 -2.74
CA ILE A 148 -11.22 20.89 -3.79
C ILE A 148 -12.68 20.89 -3.32
N SER A 149 -13.34 22.04 -3.51
CA SER A 149 -14.68 22.32 -2.97
C SER A 149 -15.77 21.44 -3.59
N GLU A 150 -15.60 20.99 -4.82
CA GLU A 150 -16.55 20.16 -5.55
C GLU A 150 -16.72 18.80 -4.87
N ILE A 151 -15.63 18.24 -4.35
CA ILE A 151 -15.65 16.99 -3.60
C ILE A 151 -16.18 17.21 -2.18
N ASP A 152 -15.72 18.27 -1.53
CA ASP A 152 -16.14 18.64 -0.16
C ASP A 152 -17.65 18.93 -0.07
N SER A 153 -18.29 19.41 -1.15
CA SER A 153 -19.71 19.73 -1.15
C SER A 153 -20.60 18.50 -1.01
N LYS A 154 -20.11 17.35 -1.51
CA LYS A 154 -20.83 16.08 -1.47
C LYS A 154 -20.40 15.19 -0.32
N LEU A 155 -19.09 15.12 -0.05
CA LEU A 155 -18.51 14.14 0.86
C LEU A 155 -18.16 14.74 2.22
N LYS A 156 -18.45 13.99 3.28
CA LYS A 156 -17.99 14.23 4.65
C LYS A 156 -16.96 13.19 5.07
N HIS A 157 -16.10 13.54 6.03
CA HIS A 157 -15.06 12.64 6.56
C HIS A 157 -14.16 12.04 5.46
N ILE A 158 -13.74 12.90 4.53
CA ILE A 158 -12.91 12.53 3.39
C ILE A 158 -11.56 12.03 3.87
N SER A 159 -11.06 10.96 3.24
CA SER A 159 -9.74 10.39 3.54
C SER A 159 -9.17 9.60 2.37
N TYR A 160 -7.89 9.26 2.46
CA TYR A 160 -7.15 8.43 1.51
C TYR A 160 -7.28 8.87 0.04
N PRO A 161 -6.98 10.12 -0.30
CA PRO A 161 -6.95 10.55 -1.69
C PRO A 161 -5.87 9.79 -2.46
N PHE A 162 -6.21 9.32 -3.67
CA PHE A 162 -5.30 8.68 -4.60
C PHE A 162 -5.58 9.17 -6.02
N LEU A 163 -4.58 9.79 -6.66
CA LEU A 163 -4.65 10.19 -8.06
C LEU A 163 -4.13 9.05 -8.93
N SER A 164 -4.93 8.59 -9.89
CA SER A 164 -4.52 7.61 -10.89
C SER A 164 -3.36 8.13 -11.75
N SER A 165 -2.67 7.23 -12.41
CA SER A 165 -1.53 7.55 -13.29
C SER A 165 -1.91 8.40 -14.51
N ASP A 166 -3.20 8.43 -14.86
CA ASP A 166 -3.76 9.30 -15.91
C ASP A 166 -3.71 10.81 -15.53
N GLY A 167 -3.45 11.11 -14.24
CA GLY A 167 -3.39 12.48 -13.73
C GLY A 167 -4.74 13.20 -13.65
N GLN A 168 -5.86 12.51 -13.93
CA GLN A 168 -7.20 13.08 -14.02
C GLN A 168 -8.21 12.40 -13.11
N THR A 169 -8.02 11.12 -12.80
CA THR A 169 -8.96 10.33 -11.99
C THR A 169 -8.50 10.31 -10.54
N LEU A 170 -9.29 10.93 -9.66
CA LEU A 170 -9.02 11.00 -8.22
C LEU A 170 -10.00 10.11 -7.46
N TYR A 171 -9.46 9.15 -6.72
CA TYR A 171 -10.20 8.32 -5.77
C TYR A 171 -10.09 8.92 -4.38
N VAL A 172 -11.17 8.90 -3.65
CA VAL A 172 -11.25 9.33 -2.23
C VAL A 172 -12.23 8.44 -1.49
N SER A 173 -12.16 8.37 -0.18
CA SER A 173 -13.23 7.79 0.62
C SER A 173 -13.94 8.87 1.44
N GLY A 174 -15.24 8.70 1.62
CA GLY A 174 -16.06 9.66 2.35
C GLY A 174 -17.46 9.16 2.64
N ILE A 175 -18.26 9.96 3.30
CA ILE A 175 -19.64 9.68 3.64
C ILE A 175 -20.54 10.61 2.83
N ALA A 176 -21.50 10.05 2.10
CA ALA A 176 -22.53 10.81 1.39
C ALA A 176 -23.89 10.11 1.46
N ASP A 177 -24.90 10.81 1.00
CA ASP A 177 -26.28 10.33 1.03
C ASP A 177 -26.55 9.16 0.08
N ASP A 178 -25.78 9.02 -0.99
CA ASP A 178 -25.80 7.89 -1.91
C ASP A 178 -24.91 6.71 -1.46
N GLY A 179 -24.32 6.81 -0.27
CA GLY A 179 -23.46 5.76 0.30
C GLY A 179 -24.22 4.56 0.82
N LEU A 180 -23.48 3.46 1.03
CA LEU A 180 -23.99 2.18 1.52
C LEU A 180 -23.79 2.02 3.04
N GLY A 181 -22.82 2.71 3.61
CA GLY A 181 -22.48 2.47 5.00
C GLY A 181 -21.83 3.62 5.72
N LYS A 182 -20.65 3.36 6.27
CA LYS A 182 -19.82 4.35 6.95
C LYS A 182 -19.14 5.23 5.90
N ARG A 183 -17.90 4.95 5.56
CA ARG A 183 -17.27 5.57 4.40
C ARG A 183 -17.38 4.64 3.22
N ASP A 184 -17.62 5.21 2.08
CA ASP A 184 -17.56 4.55 0.78
C ASP A 184 -16.42 5.15 -0.04
N ILE A 185 -15.97 4.44 -1.06
CA ILE A 185 -14.98 4.90 -2.03
C ILE A 185 -15.72 5.61 -3.16
N TYR A 186 -15.24 6.79 -3.51
CA TYR A 186 -15.75 7.64 -4.60
C TYR A 186 -14.66 7.93 -5.60
N VAL A 187 -15.05 8.22 -6.82
CA VAL A 187 -14.18 8.63 -7.92
C VAL A 187 -14.65 9.97 -8.47
N ALA A 188 -13.72 10.89 -8.67
CA ALA A 188 -13.97 12.18 -9.33
C ALA A 188 -13.02 12.34 -10.50
N LYS A 189 -13.52 12.82 -11.64
CA LYS A 189 -12.69 13.13 -12.80
C LYS A 189 -12.40 14.62 -12.86
N TYR A 190 -11.19 14.95 -13.28
CA TYR A 190 -10.77 16.33 -13.46
C TYR A 190 -11.39 16.89 -14.76
N ASN A 191 -12.03 18.04 -14.64
CA ASN A 191 -12.54 18.83 -15.76
C ASN A 191 -11.45 19.81 -16.19
N ALA A 192 -10.74 19.50 -17.25
CA ALA A 192 -9.64 20.32 -17.74
C ALA A 192 -10.11 21.69 -18.28
N ASP A 193 -11.33 21.80 -18.75
CA ASP A 193 -11.88 23.04 -19.30
C ASP A 193 -12.16 24.08 -18.21
N GLU A 194 -12.59 23.62 -17.04
CA GLU A 194 -12.92 24.49 -15.90
C GLU A 194 -11.79 24.52 -14.85
N GLY A 195 -10.84 23.61 -14.92
CA GLY A 195 -9.77 23.51 -13.93
C GLY A 195 -10.23 22.96 -12.57
N THR A 196 -11.35 22.25 -12.52
CA THR A 196 -12.01 21.74 -11.31
C THR A 196 -12.24 20.23 -11.40
N TYR A 197 -12.85 19.61 -10.38
CA TYR A 197 -13.31 18.23 -10.46
C TYR A 197 -14.80 18.18 -10.71
N PHE A 198 -15.25 17.20 -11.48
CA PHE A 198 -16.67 16.84 -11.49
C PHE A 198 -17.11 16.33 -10.13
N GLU A 199 -18.41 16.36 -9.87
CA GLU A 199 -18.99 15.79 -8.66
C GLU A 199 -18.56 14.32 -8.51
N PRO A 200 -18.10 13.90 -7.31
CA PRO A 200 -17.64 12.54 -7.12
C PRO A 200 -18.79 11.53 -7.20
N GLU A 201 -18.54 10.41 -7.87
CA GLU A 201 -19.45 9.29 -8.02
C GLU A 201 -19.05 8.13 -7.12
N ASN A 202 -20.04 7.47 -6.48
CA ASN A 202 -19.83 6.24 -5.75
C ASN A 202 -19.36 5.15 -6.70
N ILE A 203 -18.21 4.48 -6.40
CA ILE A 203 -17.67 3.45 -7.31
C ILE A 203 -18.49 2.15 -7.30
N GLY A 204 -19.47 2.04 -6.37
CA GLY A 204 -20.44 0.95 -6.32
C GLY A 204 -19.91 -0.38 -5.82
N LEU A 205 -20.64 -1.43 -6.19
CA LEU A 205 -20.36 -2.80 -5.79
C LEU A 205 -19.36 -3.47 -6.76
N PRO A 206 -18.45 -4.31 -6.26
CA PRO A 206 -18.35 -4.86 -4.91
C PRO A 206 -17.41 -4.07 -3.97
N PHE A 207 -16.94 -2.90 -4.35
CA PHE A 207 -15.95 -2.14 -3.57
C PHE A 207 -16.55 -1.60 -2.28
N ASN A 208 -17.73 -1.01 -2.38
CA ASN A 208 -18.44 -0.41 -1.26
C ASN A 208 -19.39 -1.39 -0.57
N SER A 209 -19.64 -1.17 0.70
CA SER A 209 -20.50 -1.99 1.57
C SER A 209 -21.11 -1.13 2.68
N HIS A 210 -21.89 -1.73 3.56
CA HIS A 210 -22.42 -1.03 4.74
C HIS A 210 -21.37 -0.79 5.84
N ASP A 211 -20.17 -1.31 5.68
CA ASP A 211 -19.06 -1.09 6.59
C ASP A 211 -18.21 0.11 6.16
N ASP A 212 -17.00 0.21 6.68
CA ASP A 212 -16.05 1.27 6.36
C ASP A 212 -15.17 0.81 5.19
N ASP A 213 -15.44 1.32 4.01
CA ASP A 213 -14.68 1.05 2.80
C ASP A 213 -13.80 2.26 2.49
N PHE A 214 -12.49 2.04 2.46
CA PHE A 214 -11.55 3.15 2.41
C PHE A 214 -10.27 2.75 1.70
N ILE A 215 -9.69 3.65 0.99
CA ILE A 215 -8.53 3.49 0.11
C ILE A 215 -8.82 2.59 -1.10
N TYR A 216 -8.61 3.16 -2.25
CA TYR A 216 -8.53 2.49 -3.54
C TYR A 216 -7.27 2.98 -4.23
N VAL A 217 -6.43 2.07 -4.68
CA VAL A 217 -5.22 2.37 -5.44
C VAL A 217 -5.09 1.39 -6.59
N GLU A 218 -4.49 1.84 -7.68
CA GLU A 218 -4.28 1.02 -8.87
C GLU A 218 -2.86 1.17 -9.43
N SER A 219 -2.40 0.12 -10.06
CA SER A 219 -1.13 0.00 -10.79
C SER A 219 -1.46 -0.37 -12.23
N ASP A 220 -1.61 0.62 -13.10
CA ASP A 220 -2.11 0.44 -14.46
C ASP A 220 -1.23 -0.48 -15.31
N ALA A 221 0.10 -0.31 -15.24
CA ALA A 221 0.99 -1.13 -16.06
C ALA A 221 1.04 -2.58 -15.58
N GLU A 222 0.97 -2.83 -14.28
CA GLU A 222 0.90 -4.17 -13.70
C GLU A 222 -0.52 -4.75 -13.74
N ARG A 223 -1.52 -3.91 -13.99
CA ARG A 223 -2.95 -4.27 -14.03
C ARG A 223 -3.45 -4.90 -12.74
N PHE A 224 -3.04 -4.34 -11.62
CA PHE A 224 -3.53 -4.69 -10.28
C PHE A 224 -4.08 -3.47 -9.57
N ALA A 225 -5.10 -3.70 -8.75
CA ALA A 225 -5.58 -2.66 -7.85
C ALA A 225 -5.89 -3.26 -6.47
N TRP A 226 -5.95 -2.37 -5.47
CA TRP A 226 -6.19 -2.71 -4.08
C TRP A 226 -7.26 -1.80 -3.52
N PHE A 227 -8.10 -2.37 -2.67
CA PHE A 227 -9.00 -1.59 -1.82
C PHE A 227 -9.08 -2.22 -0.43
N ALA A 228 -9.41 -1.42 0.56
CA ALA A 228 -9.51 -1.86 1.93
C ALA A 228 -10.91 -1.64 2.50
N THR A 229 -11.33 -2.56 3.37
CA THR A 229 -12.66 -2.57 3.96
C THR A 229 -12.62 -3.17 5.36
N THR A 230 -13.49 -2.70 6.24
CA THR A 230 -13.71 -3.33 7.55
C THR A 230 -14.82 -4.39 7.54
N ARG A 231 -15.42 -4.67 6.36
CA ARG A 231 -16.49 -5.67 6.25
C ARG A 231 -16.09 -7.00 6.85
N ARG A 232 -16.91 -7.51 7.76
CA ARG A 232 -16.70 -8.79 8.45
C ARG A 232 -15.35 -8.90 9.20
N GLN A 233 -14.73 -7.78 9.56
CA GLN A 233 -13.49 -7.78 10.34
C GLN A 233 -13.76 -7.43 11.81
N PRO A 234 -12.94 -7.95 12.74
CA PRO A 234 -12.95 -7.47 14.12
C PRO A 234 -12.63 -5.99 14.19
N GLU A 235 -13.05 -5.34 15.28
CA GLU A 235 -12.71 -3.94 15.54
C GLU A 235 -11.19 -3.71 15.45
N GLY A 236 -10.79 -2.60 14.86
CA GLY A 236 -9.37 -2.24 14.64
C GLY A 236 -8.69 -2.99 13.49
N LYS A 237 -9.37 -3.94 12.82
CA LYS A 237 -8.85 -4.66 11.66
C LYS A 237 -9.53 -4.23 10.37
N ALA A 238 -8.82 -4.40 9.27
CA ALA A 238 -9.32 -4.24 7.92
C ALA A 238 -8.81 -5.38 7.02
N CYS A 239 -9.55 -5.67 5.97
CA CYS A 239 -9.14 -6.56 4.90
C CYS A 239 -8.72 -5.72 3.69
N VAL A 240 -7.51 -5.96 3.19
CA VAL A 240 -7.03 -5.42 1.93
C VAL A 240 -7.22 -6.48 0.86
N TYR A 241 -8.02 -6.19 -0.13
CA TYR A 241 -8.20 -7.03 -1.31
C TYR A 241 -7.29 -6.56 -2.42
N ALA A 242 -6.55 -7.51 -3.02
CA ALA A 242 -5.81 -7.31 -4.26
C ALA A 242 -6.56 -7.98 -5.41
N PHE A 243 -6.84 -7.26 -6.47
CA PHE A 243 -7.56 -7.81 -7.61
C PHE A 243 -6.88 -7.46 -8.93
N ALA A 244 -7.00 -8.36 -9.91
CA ALA A 244 -6.52 -8.12 -11.27
C ALA A 244 -7.52 -7.22 -12.00
N MET A 245 -7.03 -6.15 -12.62
CA MET A 245 -7.84 -5.23 -13.40
C MET A 245 -8.17 -5.84 -14.77
N PRO A 246 -9.43 -5.93 -15.17
CA PRO A 246 -9.83 -6.36 -16.51
C PRO A 246 -9.41 -5.32 -17.54
N GLU A 247 -9.30 -5.71 -18.83
CA GLU A 247 -9.00 -4.75 -19.92
C GLU A 247 -10.08 -3.69 -20.06
N GLN A 248 -11.31 -4.11 -19.86
CA GLN A 248 -12.47 -3.24 -19.81
C GLN A 248 -13.26 -3.56 -18.55
N ARG A 249 -13.75 -2.53 -17.88
CA ARG A 249 -14.65 -2.70 -16.76
C ARG A 249 -15.97 -3.28 -17.29
N THR A 250 -16.37 -4.41 -16.75
CA THR A 250 -17.61 -5.10 -17.06
C THR A 250 -18.38 -5.40 -15.80
N ASN A 251 -19.69 -5.40 -15.88
CA ASN A 251 -20.56 -5.81 -14.80
C ASN A 251 -20.93 -7.28 -14.95
N TYR A 252 -21.30 -7.92 -13.83
CA TYR A 252 -21.95 -9.21 -13.91
C TYR A 252 -23.29 -9.07 -14.66
N ASN A 253 -23.64 -10.06 -15.47
CA ASN A 253 -24.94 -10.09 -16.11
C ASN A 253 -26.01 -10.49 -15.08
N ALA A 254 -26.75 -9.51 -14.57
CA ALA A 254 -27.77 -9.72 -13.55
C ALA A 254 -28.92 -10.61 -14.03
N ASP A 255 -29.23 -10.61 -15.33
CA ASP A 255 -30.31 -11.40 -15.92
C ASP A 255 -29.95 -12.89 -16.06
N GLU A 256 -28.66 -13.23 -16.07
CA GLU A 256 -28.15 -14.59 -16.23
C GLU A 256 -27.87 -15.31 -14.91
N MET A 257 -28.08 -14.64 -13.78
CA MET A 257 -27.79 -15.24 -12.47
C MET A 257 -28.89 -15.00 -11.44
N SER A 258 -28.96 -15.85 -10.43
CA SER A 258 -29.86 -15.63 -9.31
C SER A 258 -29.47 -14.40 -8.50
N GLU A 259 -30.46 -13.67 -8.00
CA GLU A 259 -30.24 -12.51 -7.12
C GLU A 259 -29.36 -12.86 -5.91
N SER A 260 -29.54 -14.05 -5.34
CA SER A 260 -28.71 -14.52 -4.23
C SER A 260 -27.23 -14.65 -4.61
N ARG A 261 -26.93 -15.11 -5.84
CA ARG A 261 -25.56 -15.20 -6.34
C ARG A 261 -24.98 -13.82 -6.58
N LEU A 262 -25.75 -12.94 -7.21
CA LEU A 262 -25.33 -11.55 -7.46
C LEU A 262 -25.05 -10.83 -6.14
N LYS A 263 -25.91 -10.97 -5.12
CA LYS A 263 -25.69 -10.43 -3.77
C LYS A 263 -24.42 -10.99 -3.12
N SER A 264 -24.13 -12.28 -3.33
CA SER A 264 -22.91 -12.92 -2.80
C SER A 264 -21.64 -12.31 -3.44
N LEU A 265 -21.66 -12.07 -4.75
CA LEU A 265 -20.57 -11.42 -5.50
C LEU A 265 -20.42 -9.95 -5.11
N ALA A 266 -21.52 -9.20 -5.07
CA ALA A 266 -21.57 -7.81 -4.65
C ALA A 266 -21.01 -7.59 -3.24
N SER A 267 -21.25 -8.52 -2.34
CA SER A 267 -20.78 -8.45 -0.95
C SER A 267 -19.44 -9.15 -0.72
N LEU A 268 -18.84 -9.76 -1.74
CA LEU A 268 -17.61 -10.57 -1.65
C LEU A 268 -17.66 -11.60 -0.50
N ILE A 269 -18.78 -12.33 -0.40
CA ILE A 269 -18.96 -13.34 0.66
C ILE A 269 -17.88 -14.40 0.57
N ARG A 270 -17.50 -14.80 -0.64
CA ARG A 270 -16.40 -15.73 -0.92
C ARG A 270 -15.62 -15.23 -2.13
N ILE A 271 -14.39 -14.85 -1.92
CA ILE A 271 -13.51 -14.37 -3.02
C ILE A 271 -13.34 -15.41 -4.12
N ARG A 272 -13.38 -16.71 -3.79
CA ARG A 272 -13.29 -17.77 -4.80
C ARG A 272 -14.42 -17.75 -5.84
N ASP A 273 -15.55 -17.13 -5.53
CA ASP A 273 -16.67 -17.00 -6.47
C ASP A 273 -16.35 -15.99 -7.61
N THR A 274 -15.29 -15.18 -7.44
CA THR A 274 -14.76 -14.25 -8.44
C THR A 274 -13.66 -14.86 -9.31
N TRP A 275 -13.24 -16.12 -9.03
CA TRP A 275 -12.08 -16.70 -9.67
C TRP A 275 -12.39 -17.20 -11.08
N PRO A 276 -11.52 -16.85 -12.06
CA PRO A 276 -11.56 -17.43 -13.38
C PRO A 276 -10.99 -18.87 -13.38
N THR A 277 -10.56 -19.34 -14.55
CA THR A 277 -9.92 -20.67 -14.66
C THR A 277 -8.65 -20.77 -13.80
N PRO A 278 -8.27 -21.99 -13.35
CA PRO A 278 -7.07 -22.19 -12.54
C PRO A 278 -5.80 -21.59 -13.15
N GLU A 279 -5.64 -21.67 -14.47
CA GLU A 279 -4.44 -21.20 -15.18
C GLU A 279 -4.32 -19.67 -15.11
N ILE A 280 -5.43 -18.95 -15.28
CA ILE A 280 -5.47 -17.48 -15.16
C ILE A 280 -5.16 -17.08 -13.73
N ARG A 281 -5.71 -17.80 -12.76
CA ARG A 281 -5.48 -17.55 -11.33
C ARG A 281 -4.03 -17.75 -10.95
N GLU A 282 -3.39 -18.84 -11.35
CA GLU A 282 -1.99 -19.12 -11.05
C GLU A 282 -1.06 -18.05 -11.63
N ARG A 283 -1.33 -17.62 -12.87
CA ARG A 283 -0.57 -16.54 -13.50
C ARG A 283 -0.71 -15.23 -12.71
N ALA A 284 -1.92 -14.82 -12.41
CA ALA A 284 -2.15 -13.58 -11.66
C ALA A 284 -1.55 -13.64 -10.25
N GLN A 285 -1.59 -14.79 -9.57
CA GLN A 285 -0.94 -14.97 -8.27
C GLN A 285 0.58 -14.83 -8.36
N LYS A 286 1.20 -15.36 -9.41
CA LYS A 286 2.63 -15.23 -9.66
C LYS A 286 3.02 -13.78 -9.93
N GLU A 287 2.24 -13.07 -10.75
CA GLU A 287 2.45 -11.66 -11.05
C GLU A 287 2.31 -10.79 -9.77
N LEU A 288 1.27 -11.01 -8.97
CA LEU A 288 1.09 -10.31 -7.70
C LEU A 288 2.24 -10.57 -6.73
N ASN A 289 2.73 -11.80 -6.65
CA ASN A 289 3.88 -12.13 -5.80
C ASN A 289 5.15 -11.41 -6.27
N ALA A 290 5.38 -11.30 -7.57
CA ALA A 290 6.51 -10.54 -8.11
C ALA A 290 6.43 -9.05 -7.74
N ILE A 291 5.24 -8.43 -7.81
CA ILE A 291 5.01 -7.05 -7.37
C ILE A 291 5.34 -6.88 -5.87
N LYS A 292 4.88 -7.82 -5.04
CA LYS A 292 5.15 -7.81 -3.59
C LYS A 292 6.64 -7.97 -3.28
N GLU A 293 7.33 -8.86 -3.98
CA GLU A 293 8.77 -9.08 -3.82
C GLU A 293 9.57 -7.84 -4.25
N GLU A 294 9.20 -7.21 -5.35
CA GLU A 294 9.84 -5.96 -5.78
C GLU A 294 9.62 -4.84 -4.77
N ALA A 295 8.41 -4.70 -4.22
CA ALA A 295 8.12 -3.73 -3.17
C ALA A 295 8.96 -4.00 -1.90
N ASN A 296 9.03 -5.25 -1.44
CA ASN A 296 9.84 -5.64 -0.29
C ASN A 296 11.32 -5.38 -0.52
N THR A 297 11.83 -5.65 -1.73
CA THR A 297 13.21 -5.37 -2.08
C THR A 297 13.51 -3.88 -2.07
N ARG A 298 12.57 -3.04 -2.52
CA ARG A 298 12.69 -1.58 -2.46
C ARG A 298 12.71 -1.08 -1.00
N VAL A 299 11.83 -1.60 -0.15
CA VAL A 299 11.81 -1.29 1.29
C VAL A 299 13.13 -1.72 1.94
N ALA A 300 13.59 -2.94 1.69
CA ALA A 300 14.87 -3.42 2.20
C ALA A 300 16.07 -2.62 1.67
N ALA A 301 15.98 -2.06 0.47
CA ALA A 301 17.03 -1.19 -0.08
C ALA A 301 17.02 0.21 0.56
N THR A 302 15.84 0.72 0.95
CA THR A 302 15.71 1.96 1.73
C THR A 302 16.11 1.75 3.20
N ASP A 303 15.95 0.55 3.74
CA ASP A 303 16.37 0.20 5.10
C ASP A 303 17.87 -0.08 5.21
N LYS A 304 18.57 -0.29 4.07
CA LYS A 304 20.02 -0.39 4.05
C LYS A 304 20.65 0.97 4.31
N VAL A 305 21.04 1.17 5.53
CA VAL A 305 21.78 2.32 5.99
C VAL A 305 23.27 2.06 5.77
N ASN A 306 24.00 3.08 5.39
CA ASN A 306 25.46 3.10 5.50
C ASN A 306 25.86 4.45 6.11
N PHE A 307 25.71 4.52 7.44
CA PHE A 307 25.95 5.77 8.16
C PHE A 307 27.03 5.57 9.22
N VAL A 308 28.15 6.22 9.02
CA VAL A 308 29.27 6.23 9.96
C VAL A 308 28.96 7.23 11.08
N VAL A 309 28.70 6.73 12.27
CA VAL A 309 28.44 7.54 13.47
C VAL A 309 29.76 8.06 14.05
N ASN A 310 30.73 7.15 14.22
CA ASN A 310 32.09 7.43 14.67
C ASN A 310 33.04 6.31 14.16
N ASP A 311 34.29 6.34 14.57
CA ASP A 311 35.33 5.41 14.11
C ASP A 311 35.02 3.93 14.46
N ASP A 312 34.25 3.70 15.51
CA ASP A 312 33.94 2.35 16.04
C ASP A 312 32.52 1.89 15.63
N VAL A 313 31.63 2.80 15.20
CA VAL A 313 30.20 2.52 15.01
C VAL A 313 29.73 2.94 13.63
N VAL A 314 29.33 1.96 12.83
CA VAL A 314 28.68 2.12 11.53
C VAL A 314 27.30 1.48 11.58
N TYR A 315 26.27 2.25 11.26
CA TYR A 315 24.92 1.73 11.15
C TYR A 315 24.68 1.19 9.75
N THR A 316 24.20 -0.06 9.68
CA THR A 316 23.84 -0.76 8.43
C THR A 316 22.34 -1.00 8.31
N ASP A 317 21.58 -0.69 9.37
CA ASP A 317 20.12 -0.84 9.45
C ASP A 317 19.54 0.42 10.13
N ILE A 318 18.39 0.87 9.64
CA ILE A 318 17.67 2.01 10.21
C ILE A 318 17.27 1.80 11.67
N LYS A 319 17.05 0.55 12.09
CA LYS A 319 16.76 0.19 13.48
C LYS A 319 17.93 0.39 14.43
N SER A 320 19.13 0.55 13.90
CA SER A 320 20.33 0.83 14.69
C SER A 320 20.34 2.21 15.34
N PHE A 321 19.58 3.18 14.78
CA PHE A 321 19.44 4.50 15.38
C PHE A 321 18.73 4.44 16.72
N ARG A 322 19.28 5.12 17.72
CA ARG A 322 18.91 5.00 19.13
C ARG A 322 17.62 5.74 19.51
N SER A 323 17.11 6.64 18.65
CA SER A 323 15.87 7.35 18.87
C SER A 323 15.10 7.58 17.57
N ASP A 324 13.78 7.83 17.70
CA ASP A 324 12.94 8.23 16.56
C ASP A 324 13.41 9.54 15.96
N ALA A 325 13.85 10.49 16.81
CA ALA A 325 14.33 11.78 16.36
C ALA A 325 15.57 11.63 15.45
N THR A 326 16.54 10.78 15.83
CA THR A 326 17.73 10.54 15.01
C THR A 326 17.42 9.74 13.75
N ARG A 327 16.43 8.85 13.77
CA ARG A 327 15.91 8.21 12.54
C ARG A 327 15.31 9.23 11.58
N GLN A 328 14.52 10.18 12.07
CA GLN A 328 13.97 11.25 11.24
C GLN A 328 15.06 12.14 10.65
N MET A 329 16.08 12.50 11.45
CA MET A 329 17.24 13.23 10.94
C MET A 329 17.97 12.46 9.83
N TYR A 330 18.09 11.14 9.95
CA TYR A 330 18.68 10.31 8.90
C TYR A 330 17.84 10.29 7.61
N TYR A 331 16.52 10.21 7.71
CA TYR A 331 15.65 10.31 6.54
C TYR A 331 15.79 11.67 5.83
N GLU A 332 15.98 12.74 6.60
CA GLU A 332 16.22 14.07 6.03
C GLU A 332 17.60 14.13 5.35
N VAL A 333 18.64 13.51 5.93
CA VAL A 333 19.95 13.34 5.30
C VAL A 333 19.80 12.64 3.95
N MET A 334 19.07 11.53 3.89
CA MET A 334 18.82 10.79 2.65
C MET A 334 18.05 11.62 1.61
N ARG A 335 17.07 12.41 2.06
CA ARG A 335 16.34 13.35 1.19
C ARG A 335 17.27 14.37 0.55
N LEU A 336 18.10 15.03 1.35
CA LEU A 336 19.06 16.03 0.88
C LEU A 336 20.14 15.44 -0.03
N GLN A 337 20.59 14.20 0.25
CA GLN A 337 21.52 13.48 -0.63
C GLN A 337 20.89 13.22 -2.00
N ASN A 338 19.65 12.75 -2.04
CA ASN A 338 18.93 12.50 -3.30
C ASN A 338 18.66 13.80 -4.06
N ASP A 339 18.27 14.87 -3.38
CA ASP A 339 18.08 16.18 -3.97
C ASP A 339 19.36 16.72 -4.60
N SER A 340 20.47 16.67 -3.86
CA SER A 340 21.79 17.08 -4.38
C SER A 340 22.21 16.25 -5.59
N LYS A 341 21.92 14.95 -5.59
CA LYS A 341 22.20 14.05 -6.73
C LYS A 341 21.35 14.39 -7.96
N ASN A 342 20.09 14.74 -7.75
CA ASN A 342 19.19 15.14 -8.83
C ASN A 342 19.60 16.51 -9.41
N LYS A 343 19.90 17.51 -8.56
CA LYS A 343 20.42 18.81 -8.98
C LYS A 343 21.73 18.65 -9.79
N GLN A 344 22.62 17.77 -9.36
CA GLN A 344 23.86 17.48 -10.10
C GLN A 344 23.57 16.89 -11.48
N ARG A 345 22.61 15.97 -11.61
CA ARG A 345 22.21 15.41 -12.90
C ARG A 345 21.63 16.48 -13.82
N THR A 346 20.70 17.30 -13.30
CA THR A 346 20.13 18.42 -14.05
C THR A 346 21.19 19.41 -14.50
N LEU A 347 22.15 19.74 -13.64
CA LEU A 347 23.26 20.60 -13.95
C LEU A 347 24.12 20.04 -15.10
N ASN A 348 24.40 18.75 -15.08
CA ASN A 348 25.16 18.10 -16.17
C ASN A 348 24.39 18.20 -17.49
N THR A 349 23.07 17.95 -17.48
CA THR A 349 22.20 18.05 -18.67
C THR A 349 22.17 19.50 -19.21
N LEU A 350 22.08 20.49 -18.32
CA LEU A 350 22.11 21.91 -18.72
C LEU A 350 23.46 22.30 -19.32
N ARG A 351 24.56 21.81 -18.77
CA ARG A 351 25.93 22.04 -19.32
C ARG A 351 26.09 21.37 -20.68
N GLU A 352 25.61 20.16 -20.90
CA GLU A 352 25.61 19.50 -22.21
C GLU A 352 24.76 20.30 -23.21
N LYS A 353 23.57 20.77 -22.81
CA LYS A 353 22.73 21.62 -23.64
C LYS A 353 23.41 22.93 -23.98
N TYR A 354 24.11 23.56 -23.04
CA TYR A 354 24.87 24.76 -23.26
C TYR A 354 25.95 24.57 -24.33
N HIS A 355 26.70 23.46 -24.27
CA HIS A 355 27.73 23.13 -25.28
C HIS A 355 27.18 22.99 -26.69
N ASN A 356 25.94 22.45 -26.79
CA ASN A 356 25.29 22.18 -28.08
C ASN A 356 24.42 23.33 -28.60
N THR A 357 24.36 24.47 -27.90
CA THR A 357 23.52 25.63 -28.24
C THR A 357 24.37 26.74 -28.91
N ALA A 358 23.82 27.37 -29.95
CA ALA A 358 24.45 28.51 -30.59
C ALA A 358 24.55 29.74 -29.65
N ASP A 359 25.56 30.57 -29.84
CA ASP A 359 25.94 31.65 -28.91
C ASP A 359 24.81 32.63 -28.55
N ASN A 360 23.91 32.93 -29.48
CA ASN A 360 22.79 33.86 -29.24
C ASN A 360 21.76 33.36 -28.18
N ASN A 361 21.73 32.08 -27.86
CA ASN A 361 20.76 31.49 -26.93
C ASN A 361 21.40 31.00 -25.61
N ARG A 362 22.68 31.23 -25.40
CA ARG A 362 23.42 30.77 -24.22
C ARG A 362 23.15 31.56 -22.94
N THR A 363 22.73 32.83 -23.06
CA THR A 363 22.59 33.73 -21.90
C THR A 363 21.58 33.19 -20.86
N ALA A 364 20.43 32.68 -21.32
CA ALA A 364 19.42 32.07 -20.42
C ALA A 364 19.99 30.83 -19.75
N LEU A 365 20.60 29.91 -20.51
CA LEU A 365 21.21 28.70 -19.99
C LEU A 365 22.34 28.98 -18.98
N THR A 366 23.14 30.04 -19.22
CA THR A 366 24.18 30.48 -18.26
C THR A 366 23.55 30.84 -16.92
N ARG A 367 22.46 31.61 -16.93
CA ARG A 367 21.77 32.00 -15.70
C ARG A 367 21.23 30.75 -14.94
N ASP A 368 20.58 29.84 -15.65
CA ASP A 368 20.01 28.63 -15.06
C ASP A 368 21.13 27.73 -14.47
N ILE A 369 22.24 27.60 -15.16
CA ILE A 369 23.42 26.86 -14.68
C ILE A 369 23.97 27.48 -13.40
N LEU A 370 24.22 28.79 -13.38
CA LEU A 370 24.77 29.48 -12.21
C LEU A 370 23.82 29.39 -11.01
N GLN A 371 22.52 29.56 -11.23
CA GLN A 371 21.53 29.44 -10.18
C GLN A 371 21.49 28.02 -9.61
N LEU A 372 21.55 26.99 -10.46
CA LEU A 372 21.54 25.61 -10.03
C LEU A 372 22.83 25.19 -9.32
N GLU A 373 23.98 25.75 -9.75
CA GLU A 373 25.27 25.57 -9.06
C GLU A 373 25.22 26.13 -7.63
N GLN A 374 24.67 27.33 -7.46
CA GLN A 374 24.48 27.91 -6.13
C GLN A 374 23.56 27.04 -5.25
N GLN A 375 22.40 26.61 -5.76
CA GLN A 375 21.45 25.73 -5.05
C GLN A 375 22.11 24.41 -4.67
N LEU A 376 22.93 23.84 -5.53
CA LEU A 376 23.64 22.60 -5.26
C LEU A 376 24.69 22.79 -4.14
N ASP A 377 25.38 23.90 -4.12
CA ASP A 377 26.35 24.22 -3.07
C ASP A 377 25.67 24.44 -1.72
N GLU A 378 24.55 25.16 -1.69
CA GLU A 378 23.73 25.35 -0.49
C GLU A 378 23.20 24.00 0.06
N ALA A 379 22.67 23.16 -0.82
CA ALA A 379 22.19 21.83 -0.45
C ALA A 379 23.31 20.95 0.12
N ARG A 380 24.51 20.98 -0.44
CA ARG A 380 25.68 20.25 0.06
C ARG A 380 26.12 20.74 1.43
N GLN A 381 26.10 22.05 1.65
CA GLN A 381 26.44 22.63 2.95
C GLN A 381 25.42 22.25 4.02
N GLN A 382 24.12 22.28 3.69
CA GLN A 382 23.04 21.86 4.57
C GLN A 382 23.18 20.37 4.93
N LEU A 383 23.40 19.52 3.94
CA LEU A 383 23.65 18.09 4.13
C LEU A 383 24.80 17.83 5.10
N LYS A 384 25.94 18.47 4.89
CA LYS A 384 27.12 18.33 5.76
C LYS A 384 26.83 18.73 7.22
N ARG A 385 26.06 19.83 7.41
CA ARG A 385 25.65 20.29 8.75
C ARG A 385 24.74 19.27 9.42
N LEU A 386 23.74 18.77 8.70
CA LEU A 386 22.76 17.82 9.24
C LEU A 386 23.42 16.47 9.59
N GLU A 387 24.32 15.97 8.74
CA GLU A 387 25.09 14.76 9.05
C GLU A 387 25.94 14.92 10.32
N ALA A 388 26.57 16.08 10.50
CA ALA A 388 27.35 16.34 11.72
C ALA A 388 26.47 16.42 12.98
N GLN A 389 25.28 17.02 12.86
CA GLN A 389 24.29 17.07 13.94
C GLN A 389 23.80 15.67 14.30
N LEU A 390 23.48 14.83 13.31
CA LEU A 390 23.04 13.46 13.49
C LEU A 390 24.12 12.62 14.20
N ARG A 391 25.39 12.68 13.74
CA ARG A 391 26.52 12.02 14.42
C ARG A 391 26.66 12.46 15.86
N THR A 392 26.53 13.75 16.12
CA THR A 392 26.63 14.31 17.47
C THR A 392 25.50 13.79 18.37
N ALA A 393 24.27 13.74 17.85
CA ALA A 393 23.10 13.23 18.57
C ALA A 393 23.23 11.74 18.89
N GLU A 394 23.62 10.92 17.90
CA GLU A 394 23.83 9.48 18.12
C GLU A 394 24.97 9.19 19.10
N ASN A 395 26.10 9.89 18.99
CA ASN A 395 27.22 9.72 19.93
C ASN A 395 26.84 10.04 21.39
N LYS A 396 25.92 11.00 21.61
CA LYS A 396 25.40 11.28 22.96
C LYS A 396 24.51 10.13 23.49
N LEU A 397 23.79 9.46 22.60
CA LEU A 397 22.91 8.34 22.97
C LEU A 397 23.68 7.02 23.18
N ILE A 398 24.79 6.83 22.47
CA ILE A 398 25.67 5.66 22.62
C ILE A 398 26.44 5.72 23.95
N LYS A 399 26.79 6.92 24.42
CA LYS A 399 27.56 7.12 25.68
C LYS A 399 26.71 7.07 26.95
N LYS A 400 25.40 7.01 26.84
CA LYS A 400 24.44 6.78 27.94
C LYS A 400 24.15 5.30 28.09
#